data_223b3cdd82f062f03b3c919347e226b6
#
_entry.id   223b3cdd82f062f03b3c919347e226b6
#
_cell.length_a   1.000
_cell.length_b   1.000
_cell.length_c   1.000
_cell.angle_alpha   90.00
_cell.angle_beta   90.00
_cell.angle_gamma   90.00
#
_symmetry.space_group_name_H-M   'P 1'
#
loop_
_entity.id
_entity.type
_entity.pdbx_description
1 polymer ?
#
loop_
_entity_poly.entity_id
_entity_poly.type
_entity_poly.pdbx_seq_one_letter_code
_entity_poly.pdbx_strand_id
1 'polypeptide(L)'
;MREKKKILFVCVENARRSQMAEGFANALGQGQLEAYSGGSSPSSKIDPLVIEVMKEKRIDLSSKRPKSLNELPPMEMDYLITMGCEETCPAVFAKRIIEWEIPDPKGNSLDAFRNIRDMIEEKVRTLLKESE
;
A
#
# COMPACT_ATOMS: atom_id res chain seq x y z
N MET A 1 5.00 26.27 -2.04
CA MET A 1 4.59 24.91 -2.42
C MET A 1 4.71 23.97 -1.24
N ARG A 2 3.68 23.16 -1.03
CA ARG A 2 3.76 22.15 0.01
C ARG A 2 4.66 21.01 -0.42
N GLU A 3 5.48 20.55 0.50
CA GLU A 3 6.21 19.30 0.28
C GLU A 3 5.22 18.15 0.35
N LYS A 4 5.45 17.14 -0.49
CA LYS A 4 4.64 15.94 -0.46
C LYS A 4 4.93 15.15 0.81
N LYS A 5 3.88 14.61 1.42
CA LYS A 5 4.03 13.65 2.51
C LYS A 5 4.51 12.33 1.95
N LYS A 6 5.47 11.72 2.61
CA LYS A 6 6.00 10.42 2.20
C LYS A 6 5.36 9.33 3.04
N ILE A 7 4.79 8.34 2.36
CA ILE A 7 4.07 7.25 3.02
C ILE A 7 4.61 5.91 2.55
N LEU A 8 4.89 5.03 3.49
CA LEU A 8 5.28 3.65 3.20
C LEU A 8 4.18 2.71 3.66
N PHE A 9 3.65 1.95 2.73
CA PHE A 9 2.68 0.89 3.03
C PHE A 9 3.40 -0.45 3.10
N VAL A 10 3.18 -1.19 4.19
CA VAL A 10 3.86 -2.45 4.44
C VAL A 10 2.86 -3.57 4.67
N CYS A 11 3.05 -4.68 3.96
CA CYS A 11 2.40 -5.94 4.26
C CYS A 11 3.43 -7.05 4.04
N VAL A 12 3.06 -8.31 4.28
CA VAL A 12 4.06 -9.39 4.25
C VAL A 12 4.60 -9.60 2.84
N GLU A 13 3.74 -9.85 1.86
CA GLU A 13 4.17 -10.26 0.53
C GLU A 13 4.31 -9.13 -0.49
N ASN A 14 3.79 -7.96 -0.19
CA ASN A 14 3.78 -6.82 -1.12
C ASN A 14 3.17 -7.18 -2.49
N ALA A 15 2.22 -8.10 -2.47
CA ALA A 15 1.57 -8.60 -3.69
C ALA A 15 0.10 -8.23 -3.77
N ARG A 16 -0.51 -7.80 -2.67
CA ARG A 16 -1.94 -7.51 -2.60
C ARG A 16 -2.22 -6.19 -1.90
N ARG A 17 -2.36 -6.20 -0.57
CA ARG A 17 -2.84 -5.02 0.20
C ARG A 17 -1.99 -3.77 0.01
N SER A 18 -0.68 -3.88 0.20
CA SER A 18 0.19 -2.70 0.13
C SER A 18 0.33 -2.17 -1.31
N GLN A 19 0.25 -3.03 -2.31
CA GLN A 19 0.26 -2.58 -3.70
C GLN A 19 -1.01 -1.80 -4.05
N MET A 20 -2.16 -2.26 -3.56
CA MET A 20 -3.42 -1.53 -3.76
C MET A 20 -3.36 -0.17 -3.07
N ALA A 21 -2.87 -0.13 -1.84
CA ALA A 21 -2.77 1.11 -1.08
C ALA A 21 -1.84 2.12 -1.78
N GLU A 22 -0.67 1.65 -2.23
CA GLU A 22 0.25 2.51 -2.96
C GLU A 22 -0.39 3.04 -4.25
N GLY A 23 -1.09 2.16 -4.99
CA GLY A 23 -1.78 2.56 -6.20
C GLY A 23 -2.81 3.65 -5.97
N PHE A 24 -3.66 3.49 -4.96
CA PHE A 24 -4.64 4.51 -4.62
C PHE A 24 -4.00 5.81 -4.14
N ALA A 25 -2.98 5.71 -3.29
CA ALA A 25 -2.33 6.90 -2.75
C ALA A 25 -1.69 7.73 -3.86
N ASN A 26 -1.02 7.08 -4.80
CA ASN A 26 -0.39 7.79 -5.91
C ASN A 26 -1.43 8.34 -6.90
N ALA A 27 -2.52 7.62 -7.14
CA ALA A 27 -3.56 8.07 -8.06
C ALA A 27 -4.42 9.19 -7.47
N LEU A 28 -4.83 9.05 -6.21
CA LEU A 28 -5.74 10.01 -5.57
C LEU A 28 -5.00 11.17 -4.91
N GLY A 29 -3.76 10.97 -4.52
CA GLY A 29 -2.97 11.93 -3.78
C GLY A 29 -1.93 12.68 -4.59
N GLN A 30 -2.11 12.79 -5.90
CA GLN A 30 -1.15 13.51 -6.73
C GLN A 30 -0.94 14.93 -6.22
N GLY A 31 0.33 15.30 -6.08
CA GLY A 31 0.67 16.63 -5.56
C GLY A 31 0.65 16.71 -4.04
N GLN A 32 0.10 15.73 -3.36
CA GLN A 32 -0.06 15.72 -1.91
C GLN A 32 0.75 14.61 -1.25
N LEU A 33 0.77 13.43 -1.86
CA LEU A 33 1.45 12.25 -1.31
C LEU A 33 2.47 11.69 -2.28
N GLU A 34 3.51 11.12 -1.71
CA GLU A 34 4.49 10.32 -2.43
C GLU A 34 4.51 8.96 -1.73
N ALA A 35 3.95 7.95 -2.38
CA ALA A 35 3.72 6.66 -1.75
C ALA A 35 4.69 5.60 -2.23
N TYR A 36 5.10 4.76 -1.29
CA TYR A 36 5.96 3.61 -1.50
C TYR A 36 5.32 2.40 -0.86
N SER A 37 5.73 1.21 -1.26
CA SER A 37 5.31 -0.02 -0.60
C SER A 37 6.43 -1.03 -0.58
N GLY A 38 6.35 -1.95 0.36
CA GLY A 38 7.31 -3.03 0.46
C GLY A 38 6.78 -4.14 1.36
N GLY A 39 7.46 -5.28 1.33
CA GLY A 39 7.09 -6.43 2.13
C GLY A 39 8.26 -7.00 2.89
N SER A 40 7.97 -7.65 4.02
CA SER A 40 8.99 -8.35 4.79
C SER A 40 9.39 -9.67 4.10
N SER A 41 8.50 -10.23 3.30
CA SER A 41 8.75 -11.47 2.56
C SER A 41 8.04 -11.39 1.21
N PRO A 42 8.60 -10.60 0.25
CA PRO A 42 7.90 -10.32 -0.99
C PRO A 42 7.70 -11.56 -1.86
N SER A 43 6.54 -11.63 -2.50
CA SER A 43 6.23 -12.66 -3.50
C SER A 43 6.98 -12.37 -4.80
N SER A 44 6.95 -13.34 -5.71
CA SER A 44 7.62 -13.19 -7.00
C SER A 44 6.89 -12.25 -7.95
N LYS A 45 5.57 -12.09 -7.78
CA LYS A 45 4.76 -11.23 -8.65
C LYS A 45 3.53 -10.72 -7.90
N ILE A 46 2.93 -9.65 -8.43
CA ILE A 46 1.65 -9.16 -7.91
C ILE A 46 0.57 -10.18 -8.25
N ASP A 47 -0.34 -10.40 -7.30
CA ASP A 47 -1.46 -11.31 -7.49
C ASP A 47 -2.29 -10.84 -8.69
N PRO A 48 -2.55 -11.72 -9.69
CA PRO A 48 -3.32 -11.32 -10.87
C PRO A 48 -4.70 -10.76 -10.55
N LEU A 49 -5.33 -11.22 -9.47
CA LEU A 49 -6.63 -10.70 -9.07
C LEU A 49 -6.54 -9.24 -8.61
N VAL A 50 -5.42 -8.86 -8.02
CA VAL A 50 -5.18 -7.46 -7.64
C VAL A 50 -5.09 -6.59 -8.90
N ILE A 51 -4.35 -7.05 -9.90
CA ILE A 51 -4.24 -6.29 -11.15
C ILE A 51 -5.63 -6.10 -11.75
N GLU A 52 -6.46 -7.15 -11.73
CA GLU A 52 -7.80 -7.10 -12.29
C GLU A 52 -8.72 -6.13 -11.55
N VAL A 53 -8.78 -6.20 -10.21
CA VAL A 53 -9.69 -5.33 -9.46
C VAL A 53 -9.23 -3.87 -9.45
N MET A 54 -7.93 -3.62 -9.51
CA MET A 54 -7.43 -2.26 -9.59
C MET A 54 -7.67 -1.65 -10.96
N LYS A 55 -7.64 -2.46 -11.99
CA LYS A 55 -7.97 -2.01 -13.35
C LYS A 55 -9.41 -1.50 -13.43
N GLU A 56 -10.32 -2.09 -12.65
CA GLU A 56 -11.71 -1.61 -12.55
C GLU A 56 -11.77 -0.16 -12.06
N LYS A 57 -10.76 0.28 -11.33
CA LYS A 57 -10.63 1.64 -10.82
C LYS A 57 -9.70 2.50 -11.69
N ARG A 58 -9.35 2.00 -12.87
CA ARG A 58 -8.45 2.69 -13.81
C ARG A 58 -7.05 2.90 -13.26
N ILE A 59 -6.61 1.98 -12.42
CA ILE A 59 -5.25 1.96 -11.89
C ILE A 59 -4.57 0.71 -12.40
N ASP A 60 -3.52 0.88 -13.22
CA ASP A 60 -2.81 -0.23 -13.82
C ASP A 60 -1.59 -0.61 -12.99
N LEU A 61 -1.61 -1.80 -12.41
CA LEU A 61 -0.50 -2.33 -11.63
C LEU A 61 0.30 -3.38 -12.39
N SER A 62 0.02 -3.58 -13.67
CA SER A 62 0.65 -4.65 -14.45
C SER A 62 2.16 -4.49 -14.60
N SER A 63 2.69 -3.29 -14.49
CA SER A 63 4.13 -3.03 -14.58
C SER A 63 4.82 -3.02 -13.21
N LYS A 64 4.07 -3.19 -12.14
CA LYS A 64 4.61 -3.18 -10.79
C LYS A 64 5.09 -4.57 -10.38
N ARG A 65 5.95 -4.62 -9.38
CA ARG A 65 6.42 -5.88 -8.80
C ARG A 65 6.50 -5.77 -7.29
N PRO A 66 6.40 -6.90 -6.58
CA PRO A 66 6.65 -6.90 -5.15
C PRO A 66 8.09 -6.50 -4.85
N LYS A 67 8.28 -5.76 -3.78
CA LYS A 67 9.61 -5.25 -3.36
C LYS A 67 9.86 -5.61 -1.92
N SER A 68 11.12 -5.90 -1.61
CA SER A 68 11.58 -5.99 -0.23
C SER A 68 11.68 -4.59 0.35
N LEU A 69 11.45 -4.48 1.66
CA LEU A 69 11.67 -3.23 2.37
C LEU A 69 13.11 -2.76 2.24
N ASN A 70 14.05 -3.70 2.04
CA ASN A 70 15.46 -3.37 1.85
C ASN A 70 15.76 -2.68 0.53
N GLU A 71 14.84 -2.74 -0.43
CA GLU A 71 15.02 -2.09 -1.73
C GLU A 71 14.60 -0.63 -1.73
N LEU A 72 14.00 -0.16 -0.64
CA LEU A 72 13.51 1.21 -0.56
C LEU A 72 14.62 2.18 -0.19
N PRO A 73 14.55 3.44 -0.67
CA PRO A 73 15.57 4.41 -0.33
C PRO A 73 15.59 4.71 1.18
N PRO A 74 16.77 4.98 1.76
CA PRO A 74 16.89 5.27 3.18
C PRO A 74 16.45 6.72 3.46
N MET A 75 15.15 6.93 3.61
CA MET A 75 14.59 8.24 3.90
C MET A 75 13.57 8.15 5.02
N GLU A 76 13.38 9.26 5.72
CA GLU A 76 12.34 9.32 6.73
C GLU A 76 10.98 9.41 6.07
N MET A 77 10.05 8.59 6.54
CA MET A 77 8.67 8.63 6.09
C MET A 77 7.84 9.48 7.04
N ASP A 78 6.85 10.20 6.52
CA ASP A 78 5.89 10.89 7.37
C ASP A 78 4.94 9.89 8.02
N TYR A 79 4.54 8.86 7.26
CA TYR A 79 3.68 7.79 7.78
C TYR A 79 4.24 6.43 7.39
N LEU A 80 4.18 5.51 8.33
CA LEU A 80 4.37 4.08 8.07
C LEU A 80 3.05 3.40 8.36
N ILE A 81 2.45 2.81 7.34
CA ILE A 81 1.16 2.13 7.49
C ILE A 81 1.35 0.64 7.29
N THR A 82 1.08 -0.12 8.34
CA THR A 82 1.26 -1.58 8.34
C THR A 82 -0.08 -2.28 8.15
N MET A 83 -0.06 -3.36 7.39
CA MET A 83 -1.24 -4.17 7.11
C MET A 83 -0.88 -5.64 7.27
N GLY A 84 -1.02 -6.16 8.50
CA GLY A 84 -0.78 -7.57 8.77
C GLY A 84 0.68 -7.98 8.90
N CYS A 85 1.56 -7.04 9.19
CA CYS A 85 2.98 -7.31 9.41
C CYS A 85 3.19 -7.46 10.93
N GLU A 86 2.92 -8.66 11.46
CA GLU A 86 2.82 -8.84 12.90
C GLU A 86 4.13 -8.77 13.69
N GLU A 87 5.20 -9.33 13.16
CA GLU A 87 6.40 -9.53 13.97
C GLU A 87 7.69 -8.92 13.40
N THR A 88 7.70 -8.64 12.12
CA THR A 88 8.95 -8.33 11.42
C THR A 88 8.92 -7.03 10.66
N CYS A 89 8.09 -6.08 11.09
CA CYS A 89 8.17 -4.76 10.51
C CYS A 89 9.52 -4.18 10.87
N PRO A 90 10.41 -3.98 9.90
CA PRO A 90 11.71 -3.43 10.23
C PRO A 90 11.57 -2.03 10.77
N ALA A 91 12.54 -1.60 11.54
CA ALA A 91 12.60 -0.24 12.04
C ALA A 91 12.80 0.68 10.83
N VAL A 92 11.73 1.34 10.43
CA VAL A 92 11.77 2.37 9.40
C VAL A 92 11.60 3.70 10.13
N PHE A 93 12.38 4.69 9.75
CA PHE A 93 12.22 6.01 10.34
C PHE A 93 10.92 6.62 9.81
N ALA A 94 9.94 6.76 10.71
CA ALA A 94 8.66 7.35 10.38
C ALA A 94 8.22 8.25 11.52
N LYS A 95 7.63 9.39 11.16
CA LYS A 95 7.11 10.32 12.17
C LYS A 95 5.88 9.74 12.84
N ARG A 96 5.11 8.92 12.14
CA ARG A 96 3.90 8.33 12.66
C ARG A 96 3.71 6.93 12.10
N ILE A 97 3.36 5.98 12.97
CA ILE A 97 3.08 4.60 12.58
C ILE A 97 1.60 4.34 12.79
N ILE A 98 0.93 3.84 11.75
CA ILE A 98 -0.50 3.54 11.77
C ILE A 98 -0.69 2.10 11.35
N GLU A 99 -1.50 1.36 12.10
CA GLU A 99 -1.86 0.00 11.72
C GLU A 99 -3.27 0.00 11.14
N TRP A 100 -3.41 -0.57 9.94
CA TRP A 100 -4.70 -0.79 9.32
C TRP A 100 -5.05 -2.27 9.43
N GLU A 101 -6.19 -2.57 10.02
CA GLU A 101 -6.68 -3.93 10.12
C GLU A 101 -7.41 -4.29 8.84
N ILE A 102 -6.70 -4.84 7.89
CA ILE A 102 -7.26 -5.22 6.60
C ILE A 102 -6.93 -6.69 6.34
N PRO A 103 -7.95 -7.56 6.20
CA PRO A 103 -7.72 -8.97 5.92
C PRO A 103 -6.99 -9.18 4.60
N ASP A 104 -6.16 -10.21 4.53
CA ASP A 104 -5.49 -10.58 3.29
C ASP A 104 -6.45 -11.43 2.47
N PRO A 105 -6.81 -11.01 1.23
CA PRO A 105 -7.75 -11.78 0.41
C PRO A 105 -7.12 -12.98 -0.30
N LYS A 106 -5.86 -13.29 -0.04
CA LYS A 106 -5.14 -14.37 -0.70
C LYS A 106 -5.95 -15.67 -0.72
N GLY A 107 -6.12 -16.24 -1.90
CA GLY A 107 -6.84 -17.50 -2.07
C GLY A 107 -8.35 -17.37 -2.07
N ASN A 108 -8.89 -16.16 -1.94
CA ASN A 108 -10.33 -15.93 -1.93
C ASN A 108 -10.85 -15.53 -3.32
N SER A 109 -12.16 -15.28 -3.38
CA SER A 109 -12.84 -14.95 -4.64
C SER A 109 -12.50 -13.55 -5.13
N LEU A 110 -12.82 -13.28 -6.39
CA LEU A 110 -12.66 -11.94 -6.97
C LEU A 110 -13.46 -10.90 -6.19
N ASP A 111 -14.67 -11.27 -5.74
CA ASP A 111 -15.48 -10.36 -4.94
C ASP A 111 -14.82 -10.03 -3.60
N ALA A 112 -14.13 -10.99 -2.99
CA ALA A 112 -13.37 -10.71 -1.77
C ALA A 112 -12.27 -9.69 -2.05
N PHE A 113 -11.58 -9.81 -3.18
CA PHE A 113 -10.57 -8.83 -3.57
C PHE A 113 -11.18 -7.45 -3.80
N ARG A 114 -12.37 -7.38 -4.39
CA ARG A 114 -13.08 -6.11 -4.57
C ARG A 114 -13.43 -5.46 -3.22
N ASN A 115 -13.88 -6.26 -2.27
CA ASN A 115 -14.23 -5.75 -0.94
C ASN A 115 -12.99 -5.20 -0.22
N ILE A 116 -11.88 -5.92 -0.29
CA ILE A 116 -10.62 -5.44 0.32
C ILE A 116 -10.13 -4.19 -0.38
N ARG A 117 -10.17 -4.16 -1.71
CA ARG A 117 -9.83 -2.97 -2.48
C ARG A 117 -10.63 -1.75 -2.03
N ASP A 118 -11.93 -1.91 -1.86
CA ASP A 118 -12.80 -0.79 -1.48
C ASP A 118 -12.52 -0.31 -0.06
N MET A 119 -12.21 -1.23 0.86
CA MET A 119 -11.77 -0.86 2.22
C MET A 119 -10.50 -0.03 2.20
N ILE A 120 -9.53 -0.43 1.38
CA ILE A 120 -8.26 0.27 1.27
C ILE A 120 -8.47 1.65 0.65
N GLU A 121 -9.28 1.74 -0.39
CA GLU A 121 -9.59 3.02 -1.02
C GLU A 121 -10.17 4.00 -0.02
N GLU A 122 -11.12 3.56 0.79
CA GLU A 122 -11.74 4.42 1.79
C GLU A 122 -10.72 4.90 2.82
N LYS A 123 -9.84 4.02 3.27
CA LYS A 123 -8.81 4.40 4.23
C LYS A 123 -7.81 5.39 3.63
N VAL A 124 -7.45 5.22 2.37
CA VAL A 124 -6.57 6.17 1.69
C VAL A 124 -7.25 7.53 1.56
N ARG A 125 -8.53 7.57 1.21
CA ARG A 125 -9.27 8.83 1.11
C ARG A 125 -9.34 9.55 2.45
N THR A 126 -9.56 8.80 3.53
CA THR A 126 -9.57 9.38 4.88
C THR A 126 -8.19 9.96 5.23
N LEU A 127 -7.14 9.23 4.92
CA LEU A 127 -5.77 9.68 5.17
C LEU A 127 -5.45 10.98 4.41
N LEU A 128 -5.91 11.09 3.18
CA LEU A 128 -5.72 12.30 2.37
C LEU A 128 -6.40 13.52 3.00
N LYS A 129 -7.61 13.33 3.54
CA LYS A 129 -8.32 14.42 4.24
C LYS A 129 -7.59 14.86 5.49
N GLU A 130 -7.07 13.92 6.26
CA GLU A 130 -6.38 14.20 7.51
C GLU A 130 -5.04 14.89 7.30
N SER A 131 -4.42 14.69 6.14
CA SER A 131 -3.09 15.25 5.87
C SER A 131 -3.12 16.54 5.07
N GLU A 132 -4.31 17.06 4.80
CA GLU A 132 -4.48 18.36 4.13
C GLU A 132 -3.96 19.51 5.00
#